data_a216b8bdf9ed733b96c600c57ae24455
#
_entry.id   a216b8bdf9ed733b96c600c57ae24455
#
_cell.length_a   1.000
_cell.length_b   1.000
_cell.length_c   1.000
_cell.angle_alpha   90.00
_cell.angle_beta   90.00
_cell.angle_gamma   90.00
#
_symmetry.space_group_name_H-M   'P 1'
#
loop_
_entity.id
_entity.type
_entity.pdbx_description
1 polymer ?
#
loop_
_entity_poly.entity_id
_entity_poly.type
_entity_poly.pdbx_seq_one_letter_code
_entity_poly.pdbx_strand_id
1 'polypeptide(L)'
;MDWRPISADSHITEPPNCYRDHIDPTWREKAPHVVYKEGMGDIYVVDGMKTPVPMGLIAAAGVPPQDLRIGGAKFEDLHRSGWDPKERLADQDKDGVAAEVIYPTVGMLICNHPDLDYKKACFDAYNRWLQSYVSHAPGRLVGLGQTCIRTIEEGIEDLERIKAMGFRGVMM
;
A
#
# COMPACT_ATOMS: atom_id res chain seq x y z
N MET A 1 26.91 -19.67 8.74
CA MET A 1 26.25 -18.48 8.15
C MET A 1 24.80 -18.51 8.60
N ASP A 2 24.35 -17.51 9.28
CA ASP A 2 22.96 -17.39 9.75
C ASP A 2 22.14 -16.79 8.60
N TRP A 3 21.60 -17.66 7.74
CA TRP A 3 20.78 -17.25 6.60
C TRP A 3 19.39 -16.92 7.07
N ARG A 4 19.01 -15.65 7.04
CA ARG A 4 17.62 -15.24 7.27
C ARG A 4 16.89 -15.10 5.93
N PRO A 5 15.65 -15.59 5.81
CA PRO A 5 14.85 -15.45 4.60
C PRO A 5 14.52 -14.00 4.29
N ILE A 6 14.29 -13.71 3.01
CA ILE A 6 13.71 -12.46 2.53
C ILE A 6 12.32 -12.81 2.01
N SER A 7 11.29 -12.12 2.51
CA SER A 7 9.95 -12.22 1.93
C SER A 7 9.91 -11.45 0.61
N ALA A 8 9.63 -12.16 -0.48
CA ALA A 8 9.59 -11.58 -1.82
C ALA A 8 8.21 -11.04 -2.23
N ASP A 9 7.19 -11.28 -1.40
CA ASP A 9 5.79 -10.93 -1.68
C ASP A 9 5.08 -10.58 -0.37
N SER A 10 5.36 -9.37 0.11
CA SER A 10 4.72 -8.81 1.30
C SER A 10 3.88 -7.61 0.93
N HIS A 11 2.72 -7.46 1.54
CA HIS A 11 1.81 -6.34 1.27
C HIS A 11 1.77 -5.33 2.41
N ILE A 12 1.48 -4.09 2.03
CA ILE A 12 1.19 -3.00 2.96
C ILE A 12 -0.32 -2.91 3.18
N THR A 13 -0.75 -2.42 4.32
CA THR A 13 -2.13 -1.96 4.53
C THR A 13 -2.11 -0.46 4.45
N GLU A 14 -2.52 0.13 3.35
CA GLU A 14 -2.52 1.57 3.19
C GLU A 14 -3.42 2.21 4.27
N PRO A 15 -2.89 3.12 5.11
CA PRO A 15 -3.70 3.78 6.13
C PRO A 15 -4.77 4.68 5.50
N PRO A 16 -5.85 5.01 6.22
CA PRO A 16 -6.99 5.76 5.69
C PRO A 16 -6.66 7.02 4.91
N ASN A 17 -5.59 7.72 5.30
CA ASN A 17 -5.17 8.97 4.69
C ASN A 17 -3.98 8.83 3.73
N CYS A 18 -3.52 7.61 3.46
CA CYS A 18 -2.36 7.34 2.61
C CYS A 18 -2.38 8.15 1.30
N TYR A 19 -3.50 8.11 0.59
CA TYR A 19 -3.66 8.82 -0.67
C TYR A 19 -4.01 10.30 -0.46
N ARG A 20 -4.97 10.59 0.42
CA ARG A 20 -5.54 11.93 0.59
C ARG A 20 -4.52 12.98 1.05
N ASP A 21 -3.59 12.58 1.90
CA ASP A 21 -2.56 13.48 2.43
C ASP A 21 -1.42 13.74 1.45
N HIS A 22 -1.25 12.87 0.44
CA HIS A 22 -0.11 12.89 -0.48
C HIS A 22 -0.48 13.15 -1.94
N ILE A 23 -1.77 13.15 -2.29
CA ILE A 23 -2.23 13.38 -3.66
C ILE A 23 -2.16 14.87 -4.04
N ASP A 24 -2.03 15.14 -5.33
CA ASP A 24 -2.15 16.51 -5.83
C ASP A 24 -3.48 17.13 -5.37
N PRO A 25 -3.48 18.39 -4.91
CA PRO A 25 -4.67 19.06 -4.40
C PRO A 25 -5.89 19.02 -5.34
N THR A 26 -5.68 18.99 -6.65
CA THR A 26 -6.75 18.92 -7.66
C THR A 26 -7.56 17.62 -7.58
N TRP A 27 -6.95 16.55 -7.05
CA TRP A 27 -7.57 15.24 -6.89
C TRP A 27 -8.02 14.92 -5.46
N ARG A 28 -7.76 15.81 -4.50
CA ARG A 28 -7.93 15.51 -3.06
C ARG A 28 -9.34 15.06 -2.68
N GLU A 29 -10.37 15.66 -3.27
CA GLU A 29 -11.76 15.30 -2.98
C GLU A 29 -12.16 13.93 -3.52
N LYS A 30 -11.43 13.45 -4.53
CA LYS A 30 -11.64 12.14 -5.17
C LYS A 30 -10.63 11.09 -4.71
N ALA A 31 -9.68 11.47 -3.85
CA ALA A 31 -8.63 10.56 -3.40
C ALA A 31 -9.20 9.29 -2.77
N PRO A 32 -8.59 8.12 -2.99
CA PRO A 32 -8.94 6.91 -2.27
C PRO A 32 -8.90 7.14 -0.76
N HIS A 33 -9.93 6.70 -0.04
CA HIS A 33 -10.05 6.90 1.39
C HIS A 33 -10.92 5.84 2.05
N VAL A 34 -10.86 5.74 3.36
CA VAL A 34 -11.66 4.81 4.15
C VAL A 34 -12.94 5.47 4.61
N VAL A 35 -14.05 4.74 4.49
CA VAL A 35 -15.35 5.09 5.06
C VAL A 35 -15.91 3.92 5.86
N TYR A 36 -16.64 4.23 6.93
CA TYR A 36 -17.38 3.20 7.66
C TYR A 36 -18.71 2.88 6.96
N LYS A 37 -19.00 1.60 6.80
CA LYS A 37 -20.30 1.14 6.27
C LYS A 37 -20.88 0.09 7.21
N GLU A 38 -22.12 0.32 7.64
CA GLU A 38 -22.82 -0.61 8.51
C GLU A 38 -22.87 -2.02 7.91
N GLY A 39 -22.56 -3.03 8.72
CA GLY A 39 -22.47 -4.43 8.31
C GLY A 39 -21.18 -4.81 7.56
N MET A 40 -20.41 -3.85 7.05
CA MET A 40 -19.16 -4.09 6.36
C MET A 40 -17.92 -3.64 7.15
N GLY A 41 -18.10 -2.76 8.14
CA GLY A 41 -16.97 -2.13 8.84
C GLY A 41 -16.34 -1.01 8.00
N ASP A 42 -15.05 -0.82 8.18
CA ASP A 42 -14.29 0.12 7.37
C ASP A 42 -13.99 -0.46 5.99
N ILE A 43 -14.24 0.33 4.97
CA ILE A 43 -14.02 -0.03 3.57
C ILE A 43 -13.22 1.05 2.87
N TYR A 44 -12.27 0.65 2.02
CA TYR A 44 -11.61 1.57 1.10
C TYR A 44 -12.51 1.83 -0.10
N VAL A 45 -12.73 3.10 -0.41
CA VAL A 45 -13.46 3.54 -1.60
C VAL A 45 -12.50 4.26 -2.54
N VAL A 46 -12.65 3.99 -3.84
CA VAL A 46 -11.87 4.58 -4.92
C VAL A 46 -12.86 5.20 -5.91
N ASP A 47 -12.73 6.49 -6.18
CA ASP A 47 -13.62 7.19 -7.12
C ASP A 47 -13.62 6.48 -8.47
N GLY A 48 -14.78 6.34 -9.11
CA GLY A 48 -14.92 5.62 -10.38
C GLY A 48 -14.92 4.09 -10.29
N MET A 49 -14.59 3.49 -9.15
CA MET A 49 -14.65 2.05 -8.95
C MET A 49 -15.93 1.62 -8.20
N LYS A 50 -16.60 0.59 -8.71
CA LYS A 50 -17.88 0.12 -8.14
C LYS A 50 -17.73 -0.73 -6.88
N THR A 51 -16.62 -1.44 -6.77
CA THR A 51 -16.40 -2.42 -5.70
C THR A 51 -15.46 -1.82 -4.64
N PRO A 52 -15.96 -1.56 -3.43
CA PRO A 52 -15.12 -1.14 -2.33
C PRO A 52 -14.30 -2.31 -1.79
N VAL A 53 -13.23 -2.00 -1.06
CA VAL A 53 -12.35 -3.00 -0.46
C VAL A 53 -12.57 -3.04 1.05
N PRO A 54 -13.15 -4.11 1.58
CA PRO A 54 -13.29 -4.25 3.04
C PRO A 54 -11.93 -4.39 3.71
N MET A 55 -11.69 -3.60 4.78
CA MET A 55 -10.42 -3.64 5.50
C MET A 55 -10.13 -5.01 6.13
N GLY A 56 -11.16 -5.73 6.58
CA GLY A 56 -11.01 -7.07 7.11
C GLY A 56 -10.50 -8.11 6.10
N LEU A 57 -10.66 -7.86 4.79
CA LEU A 57 -10.14 -8.72 3.73
C LEU A 57 -8.64 -8.49 3.48
N ILE A 58 -8.20 -7.22 3.56
CA ILE A 58 -6.85 -6.82 3.17
C ILE A 58 -5.86 -6.79 4.35
N ALA A 59 -6.31 -6.99 5.58
CA ALA A 59 -5.48 -6.89 6.77
C ALA A 59 -5.84 -7.94 7.81
N ALA A 60 -5.78 -9.21 7.39
CA ALA A 60 -6.12 -10.36 8.25
C ALA A 60 -4.90 -10.91 9.03
N ALA A 61 -3.75 -10.26 9.01
CA ALA A 61 -2.57 -10.72 9.73
C ALA A 61 -2.85 -10.87 11.23
N GLY A 62 -2.44 -12.00 11.80
CA GLY A 62 -2.63 -12.31 13.23
C GLY A 62 -4.06 -12.75 13.61
N VAL A 63 -5.02 -12.74 12.68
CA VAL A 63 -6.37 -13.22 12.93
C VAL A 63 -6.41 -14.75 12.79
N PRO A 64 -6.90 -15.50 13.81
CA PRO A 64 -7.06 -16.95 13.70
C PRO A 64 -7.99 -17.32 12.53
N PRO A 65 -7.73 -18.41 11.79
CA PRO A 65 -8.51 -18.76 10.59
C PRO A 65 -10.02 -18.84 10.81
N GLN A 66 -10.47 -19.33 11.98
CA GLN A 66 -11.89 -19.44 12.33
C GLN A 66 -12.56 -18.08 12.58
N ASP A 67 -11.77 -17.03 12.84
CA ASP A 67 -12.24 -15.68 13.15
C ASP A 67 -12.16 -14.73 11.94
N LEU A 68 -11.60 -15.21 10.81
CA LEU A 68 -11.49 -14.42 9.60
C LEU A 68 -12.88 -13.99 9.11
N ARG A 69 -13.04 -12.72 8.88
CA ARG A 69 -14.27 -12.11 8.34
C ARG A 69 -13.91 -11.15 7.20
N ILE A 70 -14.68 -11.21 6.13
CA ILE A 70 -14.51 -10.27 5.00
C ILE A 70 -14.89 -8.85 5.43
N GLY A 71 -15.93 -8.71 6.25
CA GLY A 71 -16.44 -7.42 6.71
C GLY A 71 -16.46 -7.32 8.24
N GLY A 72 -16.76 -6.11 8.71
CA GLY A 72 -16.93 -5.80 10.14
C GLY A 72 -15.68 -5.27 10.83
N ALA A 73 -14.50 -5.40 10.22
CA ALA A 73 -13.26 -4.85 10.80
C ALA A 73 -13.23 -3.32 10.71
N LYS A 74 -12.67 -2.70 11.74
CA LYS A 74 -12.29 -1.28 11.70
C LYS A 74 -10.79 -1.18 11.55
N PHE A 75 -10.32 -0.10 10.92
CA PHE A 75 -8.88 0.11 10.71
C PHE A 75 -8.09 0.11 12.03
N GLU A 76 -8.65 0.71 13.06
CA GLU A 76 -8.03 0.79 14.39
C GLU A 76 -7.78 -0.57 15.07
N ASP A 77 -8.56 -1.61 14.68
CA ASP A 77 -8.47 -2.97 15.23
C ASP A 77 -7.50 -3.87 14.44
N LEU A 78 -6.99 -3.40 13.30
CA LEU A 78 -6.11 -4.20 12.45
C LEU A 78 -4.70 -4.29 13.01
N HIS A 79 -3.98 -5.35 12.64
CA HIS A 79 -2.60 -5.56 13.05
C HIS A 79 -1.68 -4.45 12.55
N ARG A 80 -1.01 -3.75 13.45
CA ARG A 80 -0.30 -2.49 13.16
C ARG A 80 0.89 -2.64 12.23
N SER A 81 1.51 -3.80 12.14
CA SER A 81 2.63 -4.04 11.22
C SER A 81 2.27 -3.78 9.74
N GLY A 82 0.98 -3.77 9.40
CA GLY A 82 0.51 -3.42 8.07
C GLY A 82 0.85 -1.99 7.63
N TRP A 83 0.91 -1.03 8.57
CA TRP A 83 1.14 0.40 8.25
C TRP A 83 2.14 1.12 9.18
N ASP A 84 2.52 0.51 10.31
CA ASP A 84 3.52 1.05 11.22
C ASP A 84 4.86 0.37 10.95
N PRO A 85 5.89 1.09 10.46
CA PRO A 85 7.17 0.47 10.11
C PRO A 85 7.91 -0.09 11.32
N LYS A 86 7.69 0.44 12.53
CA LYS A 86 8.34 -0.08 13.75
C LYS A 86 7.74 -1.42 14.16
N GLU A 87 6.42 -1.51 14.14
CA GLU A 87 5.71 -2.76 14.44
C GLU A 87 6.05 -3.83 13.39
N ARG A 88 6.18 -3.44 12.11
CA ARG A 88 6.60 -4.36 11.06
C ARG A 88 8.01 -4.90 11.26
N LEU A 89 8.94 -4.06 11.65
CA LEU A 89 10.31 -4.50 11.97
C LEU A 89 10.34 -5.45 13.17
N ALA A 90 9.49 -5.23 14.17
CA ALA A 90 9.36 -6.13 15.32
C ALA A 90 8.80 -7.50 14.90
N ASP A 91 7.82 -7.54 13.99
CA ASP A 91 7.31 -8.80 13.43
C ASP A 91 8.38 -9.51 12.59
N GLN A 92 9.13 -8.80 11.74
CA GLN A 92 10.26 -9.38 11.01
C GLN A 92 11.30 -10.02 11.95
N ASP A 93 11.60 -9.34 13.08
CA ASP A 93 12.55 -9.88 14.06
C ASP A 93 12.02 -11.14 14.73
N LYS A 94 10.74 -11.14 15.08
CA LYS A 94 10.06 -12.30 15.68
C LYS A 94 10.03 -13.51 14.74
N ASP A 95 9.78 -13.27 13.45
CA ASP A 95 9.68 -14.32 12.44
C ASP A 95 11.04 -14.70 11.82
N GLY A 96 12.11 -14.00 12.20
CA GLY A 96 13.46 -14.23 11.69
C GLY A 96 13.65 -13.80 10.23
N VAL A 97 12.80 -12.91 9.71
CA VAL A 97 12.86 -12.37 8.34
C VAL A 97 13.88 -11.24 8.26
N ALA A 98 14.79 -11.31 7.29
CA ALA A 98 15.84 -10.31 7.10
C ALA A 98 15.32 -9.02 6.48
N ALA A 99 14.46 -9.15 5.46
CA ALA A 99 13.88 -8.04 4.70
C ALA A 99 12.59 -8.47 4.00
N GLU A 100 11.81 -7.50 3.56
CA GLU A 100 10.58 -7.75 2.80
C GLU A 100 10.55 -6.86 1.56
N VAL A 101 10.14 -7.44 0.43
CA VAL A 101 9.73 -6.70 -0.77
C VAL A 101 8.25 -6.37 -0.61
N ILE A 102 7.94 -5.08 -0.57
CA ILE A 102 6.62 -4.58 -0.16
C ILE A 102 5.84 -4.06 -1.36
N TYR A 103 4.70 -4.68 -1.59
CA TYR A 103 3.72 -4.34 -2.61
C TYR A 103 2.56 -3.52 -2.02
N PRO A 104 1.89 -2.71 -2.84
CA PRO A 104 0.63 -2.08 -2.45
C PRO A 104 -0.48 -3.13 -2.34
N THR A 105 -1.54 -2.80 -1.62
CA THR A 105 -2.79 -3.59 -1.57
C THR A 105 -3.91 -2.87 -2.31
N VAL A 106 -4.31 -1.69 -1.87
CA VAL A 106 -5.31 -0.86 -2.56
C VAL A 106 -4.79 -0.39 -3.92
N GLY A 107 -3.48 -0.08 -4.01
CA GLY A 107 -2.83 0.30 -5.26
C GLY A 107 -2.95 -0.76 -6.36
N MET A 108 -3.01 -2.06 -6.02
CA MET A 108 -3.25 -3.14 -7.01
C MET A 108 -4.63 -3.02 -7.66
N LEU A 109 -5.65 -2.60 -6.92
CA LEU A 109 -6.99 -2.37 -7.47
C LEU A 109 -6.99 -1.14 -8.38
N ILE A 110 -6.30 -0.08 -7.99
CA ILE A 110 -6.17 1.16 -8.76
C ILE A 110 -5.48 0.89 -10.11
N CYS A 111 -4.67 -0.16 -10.25
CA CYS A 111 -4.10 -0.57 -11.54
C CYS A 111 -5.16 -0.76 -12.64
N ASN A 112 -6.38 -1.16 -12.28
CA ASN A 112 -7.49 -1.39 -13.21
C ASN A 112 -8.35 -0.14 -13.43
N HIS A 113 -7.99 1.02 -12.87
CA HIS A 113 -8.78 2.23 -13.02
C HIS A 113 -8.72 2.75 -14.48
N PRO A 114 -9.87 3.07 -15.11
CA PRO A 114 -9.90 3.47 -16.51
C PRO A 114 -9.36 4.89 -16.76
N ASP A 115 -9.49 5.78 -15.79
CA ASP A 115 -8.93 7.14 -15.87
C ASP A 115 -7.44 7.11 -15.52
N LEU A 116 -6.59 7.29 -16.53
CA LEU A 116 -5.14 7.21 -16.40
C LEU A 116 -4.55 8.41 -15.64
N ASP A 117 -5.17 9.58 -15.70
CA ASP A 117 -4.72 10.76 -14.98
C ASP A 117 -4.97 10.61 -13.47
N TYR A 118 -6.17 10.13 -13.13
CA TYR A 118 -6.51 9.78 -11.75
C TYR A 118 -5.60 8.68 -11.21
N LYS A 119 -5.39 7.60 -11.99
CA LYS A 119 -4.51 6.49 -11.62
C LYS A 119 -3.09 6.98 -11.34
N LYS A 120 -2.55 7.83 -12.22
CA LYS A 120 -1.22 8.41 -12.03
C LYS A 120 -1.14 9.25 -10.75
N ALA A 121 -2.14 10.10 -10.50
CA ALA A 121 -2.18 10.90 -9.28
C ALA A 121 -2.20 10.04 -8.01
N CYS A 122 -2.96 8.94 -8.02
CA CYS A 122 -3.00 7.98 -6.92
C CYS A 122 -1.64 7.27 -6.72
N PHE A 123 -1.00 6.82 -7.79
CA PHE A 123 0.32 6.17 -7.70
C PHE A 123 1.40 7.11 -7.20
N ASP A 124 1.39 8.36 -7.66
CA ASP A 124 2.32 9.38 -7.16
C ASP A 124 2.10 9.66 -5.67
N ALA A 125 0.86 9.65 -5.20
CA ALA A 125 0.53 9.79 -3.78
C ALA A 125 1.03 8.60 -2.96
N TYR A 126 0.76 7.39 -3.42
CA TYR A 126 1.25 6.16 -2.79
C TYR A 126 2.79 6.14 -2.71
N ASN A 127 3.48 6.48 -3.79
CA ASN A 127 4.95 6.50 -3.82
C ASN A 127 5.51 7.49 -2.79
N ARG A 128 4.92 8.67 -2.62
CA ARG A 128 5.33 9.65 -1.60
C ARG A 128 5.13 9.13 -0.19
N TRP A 129 4.00 8.50 0.09
CA TRP A 129 3.74 7.88 1.37
C TRP A 129 4.70 6.71 1.64
N LEU A 130 4.86 5.80 0.67
CA LEU A 130 5.72 4.63 0.81
C LEU A 130 7.19 5.02 1.02
N GLN A 131 7.66 6.09 0.37
CA GLN A 131 9.01 6.61 0.58
C GLN A 131 9.26 6.94 2.06
N SER A 132 8.32 7.62 2.69
CA SER A 132 8.40 7.91 4.13
C SER A 132 8.41 6.63 4.97
N TYR A 133 7.55 5.67 4.63
CA TYR A 133 7.46 4.40 5.34
C TYR A 133 8.76 3.60 5.27
N VAL A 134 9.32 3.37 4.07
CA VAL A 134 10.54 2.56 3.90
C VAL A 134 11.81 3.25 4.40
N SER A 135 11.79 4.58 4.54
CA SER A 135 12.93 5.35 5.08
C SER A 135 13.30 4.97 6.50
N HIS A 136 12.39 4.33 7.25
CA HIS A 136 12.67 3.85 8.61
C HIS A 136 13.70 2.72 8.66
N ALA A 137 13.78 1.88 7.63
CA ALA A 137 14.77 0.82 7.52
C ALA A 137 14.99 0.41 6.05
N PRO A 138 15.72 1.20 5.23
CA PRO A 138 15.84 0.99 3.79
C PRO A 138 16.49 -0.33 3.37
N GLY A 139 17.22 -0.98 4.29
CA GLY A 139 17.80 -2.31 4.07
C GLY A 139 16.85 -3.47 4.34
N ARG A 140 15.73 -3.22 5.04
CA ARG A 140 14.77 -4.23 5.48
C ARG A 140 13.37 -4.04 4.89
N LEU A 141 12.99 -2.80 4.60
CA LEU A 141 11.71 -2.43 3.99
C LEU A 141 11.98 -2.01 2.54
N VAL A 142 11.83 -2.96 1.62
CA VAL A 142 12.11 -2.75 0.19
C VAL A 142 10.79 -2.47 -0.53
N GLY A 143 10.38 -1.20 -0.55
CA GLY A 143 9.14 -0.79 -1.22
C GLY A 143 9.27 -0.83 -2.74
N LEU A 144 8.18 -1.20 -3.41
CA LEU A 144 8.02 -1.08 -4.85
C LEU A 144 7.17 0.14 -5.18
N GLY A 145 7.71 1.06 -5.98
CA GLY A 145 6.94 2.17 -6.49
C GLY A 145 5.91 1.72 -7.53
N GLN A 146 4.87 2.51 -7.75
CA GLN A 146 3.89 2.28 -8.80
C GLN A 146 4.04 3.28 -9.95
N THR A 147 3.83 2.83 -11.18
CA THR A 147 3.84 3.68 -12.38
C THR A 147 2.63 3.38 -13.25
N CYS A 148 2.11 4.40 -13.93
CA CYS A 148 0.95 4.29 -14.81
C CYS A 148 1.33 4.00 -16.27
N ILE A 149 2.47 4.45 -16.75
CA ILE A 149 2.99 4.33 -18.13
C ILE A 149 1.91 4.65 -19.17
N ARG A 150 1.58 5.92 -19.33
CA ARG A 150 0.63 6.38 -20.37
C ARG A 150 1.32 6.47 -21.75
N THR A 151 2.61 6.86 -21.75
CA THR A 151 3.51 6.86 -22.91
C THR A 151 4.86 6.28 -22.51
N ILE A 152 5.69 5.95 -23.50
CA ILE A 152 7.05 5.44 -23.26
C ILE A 152 7.90 6.50 -22.54
N GLU A 153 7.81 7.75 -22.99
CA GLU A 153 8.56 8.87 -22.42
C GLU A 153 8.19 9.09 -20.96
N GLU A 154 6.89 9.13 -20.67
CA GLU A 154 6.40 9.26 -19.28
C GLU A 154 6.81 8.08 -18.42
N GLY A 155 6.80 6.88 -18.97
CA GLY A 155 7.27 5.68 -18.25
C GLY A 155 8.75 5.80 -17.84
N ILE A 156 9.60 6.31 -18.74
CA ILE A 156 11.02 6.55 -18.45
C ILE A 156 11.16 7.60 -17.34
N GLU A 157 10.47 8.75 -17.45
CA GLU A 157 10.48 9.80 -16.44
C GLU A 157 10.00 9.30 -15.06
N ASP A 158 8.95 8.48 -15.05
CA ASP A 158 8.43 7.87 -13.83
C ASP A 158 9.46 6.94 -13.18
N LEU A 159 10.12 6.09 -13.96
CA LEU A 159 11.16 5.17 -13.45
C LEU A 159 12.36 5.94 -12.88
N GLU A 160 12.78 7.01 -13.56
CA GLU A 160 13.86 7.87 -13.05
C GLU A 160 13.47 8.54 -11.74
N ARG A 161 12.24 9.06 -11.64
CA ARG A 161 11.70 9.68 -10.43
C ARG A 161 11.60 8.66 -9.29
N ILE A 162 11.05 7.47 -9.55
CA ILE A 162 10.90 6.38 -8.56
C ILE A 162 12.29 5.95 -8.06
N LYS A 163 13.25 5.81 -8.95
CA LYS A 163 14.65 5.54 -8.58
C LYS A 163 15.25 6.65 -7.71
N ALA A 164 15.01 7.92 -8.06
CA ALA A 164 15.47 9.07 -7.26
C ALA A 164 14.84 9.13 -5.87
N MET A 165 13.62 8.58 -5.70
CA MET A 165 12.98 8.40 -4.39
C MET A 165 13.61 7.28 -3.55
N GLY A 166 14.56 6.51 -4.09
CA GLY A 166 15.27 5.45 -3.38
C GLY A 166 14.67 4.06 -3.54
N PHE A 167 13.62 3.90 -4.35
CA PHE A 167 13.04 2.59 -4.62
C PHE A 167 13.96 1.73 -5.51
N ARG A 168 13.91 0.41 -5.30
CA ARG A 168 14.72 -0.56 -6.03
C ARG A 168 13.98 -1.28 -7.13
N GLY A 169 12.68 -1.08 -7.22
CA GLY A 169 11.82 -1.69 -8.22
C GLY A 169 10.47 -0.98 -8.32
N VAL A 170 9.69 -1.42 -9.28
CA VAL A 170 8.34 -0.90 -9.56
C VAL A 170 7.36 -2.03 -9.76
N MET A 171 6.10 -1.79 -9.43
CA MET A 171 4.96 -2.57 -9.83
C MET A 171 4.28 -1.87 -11.01
N MET A 172 4.07 -2.60 -12.12
CA MET A 172 3.43 -2.11 -13.35
C MET A 172 2.12 -2.86 -13.61
#